data_e3e91a865d1a303eaff7858ccf9af289
#
_entry.id   e3e91a865d1a303eaff7858ccf9af289
#
_cell.length_a   1.000
_cell.length_b   1.000
_cell.length_c   1.000
_cell.angle_alpha   90.00
_cell.angle_beta   90.00
_cell.angle_gamma   90.00
#
_symmetry.space_group_name_H-M   'P 1'
#
loop_
_entity.id
_entity.type
_entity.pdbx_description
1 polymer ?
#
loop_
_entity_poly.entity_id
_entity_poly.type
_entity_poly.pdbx_seq_one_letter_code
_entity_poly.pdbx_strand_id
1 'polypeptide(L)'
;MKCPFCNHLHDKVVDSRESKEGDAIRRRRECLACDRRYTTYERIDEVPYMVVKKDGRREKFDRQKVLGGLLKACEKRPVSTAKLSDMVNRVESKVSDSPDREISTTEIGEYLMENLRELDKIAYVRFASVYRDFQDEEAFFNELKVLMRQKSP
;
A
#
# COMPACT_ATOMS: atom_id res chain seq x y z
N MET A 1 4.68 -9.50 31.39
CA MET A 1 5.59 -9.58 30.19
C MET A 1 6.92 -10.17 30.64
N LYS A 2 7.59 -10.94 29.76
CA LYS A 2 8.86 -11.60 30.14
C LYS A 2 9.97 -10.57 30.47
N CYS A 3 10.56 -10.68 31.65
CA CYS A 3 11.64 -9.78 32.09
C CYS A 3 12.89 -9.98 31.19
N PRO A 4 13.48 -8.90 30.63
CA PRO A 4 14.66 -9.02 29.77
C PRO A 4 15.95 -9.39 30.53
N PHE A 5 15.94 -9.35 31.88
CA PHE A 5 17.12 -9.60 32.70
C PHE A 5 17.15 -11.00 33.28
N CYS A 6 16.02 -11.53 33.76
CA CYS A 6 15.95 -12.83 34.44
C CYS A 6 14.93 -13.80 33.83
N ASN A 7 14.26 -13.40 32.75
CA ASN A 7 13.23 -14.19 32.04
C ASN A 7 11.96 -14.54 32.84
N HIS A 8 11.80 -13.98 34.05
CA HIS A 8 10.58 -14.15 34.84
C HIS A 8 9.35 -13.57 34.13
N LEU A 9 8.19 -14.23 34.26
CA LEU A 9 6.99 -13.89 33.49
C LEU A 9 6.10 -12.83 34.14
N HIS A 10 6.27 -12.59 35.47
CA HIS A 10 5.40 -11.68 36.21
C HIS A 10 6.12 -10.36 36.50
N ASP A 11 5.40 -9.28 36.22
CA ASP A 11 5.83 -7.91 36.46
C ASP A 11 4.65 -7.06 36.93
N LYS A 12 4.92 -5.91 37.51
CA LYS A 12 3.96 -4.85 37.82
C LYS A 12 4.28 -3.60 37.01
N VAL A 13 3.25 -2.87 36.59
CA VAL A 13 3.39 -1.56 35.98
C VAL A 13 3.51 -0.52 37.06
N VAL A 14 4.64 0.23 37.09
CA VAL A 14 4.91 1.27 38.09
C VAL A 14 4.61 2.68 37.57
N ASP A 15 4.60 2.88 36.26
CA ASP A 15 4.26 4.16 35.62
C ASP A 15 3.70 3.91 34.21
N SER A 16 2.74 4.72 33.78
CA SER A 16 2.13 4.66 32.44
C SER A 16 1.91 6.07 31.93
N ARG A 17 2.39 6.37 30.73
CA ARG A 17 2.24 7.68 30.08
C ARG A 17 1.99 7.51 28.60
N GLU A 18 1.15 8.35 28.06
CA GLU A 18 0.98 8.47 26.62
C GLU A 18 2.24 9.10 25.97
N SER A 19 2.54 8.71 24.74
CA SER A 19 3.54 9.39 23.91
C SER A 19 3.06 10.82 23.59
N LYS A 20 3.98 11.71 23.26
CA LYS A 20 3.63 13.09 22.88
C LYS A 20 2.73 13.16 21.65
N GLU A 21 2.80 12.15 20.79
CA GLU A 21 2.04 12.02 19.54
C GLU A 21 0.72 11.27 19.72
N GLY A 22 0.48 10.68 20.91
CA GLY A 22 -0.75 9.92 21.21
C GLY A 22 -0.82 8.53 20.57
N ASP A 23 0.23 8.10 19.89
CA ASP A 23 0.31 6.86 19.10
C ASP A 23 0.77 5.63 19.90
N ALA A 24 1.27 5.84 21.12
CA ALA A 24 1.81 4.79 21.95
C ALA A 24 1.61 5.06 23.45
N ILE A 25 1.49 4.01 24.23
CA ILE A 25 1.53 4.06 25.69
C ILE A 25 2.90 3.54 26.15
N ARG A 26 3.68 4.41 26.79
CA ARG A 26 4.93 4.03 27.44
C ARG A 26 4.62 3.51 28.82
N ARG A 27 5.01 2.25 29.13
CA ARG A 27 4.87 1.66 30.45
C ARG A 27 6.22 1.35 31.06
N ARG A 28 6.45 1.82 32.29
CA ARG A 28 7.58 1.42 33.11
C ARG A 28 7.15 0.25 33.98
N ARG A 29 7.83 -0.87 33.82
CA ARG A 29 7.53 -2.14 34.51
C ARG A 29 8.65 -2.49 35.49
N GLU A 30 8.30 -3.20 36.56
CA GLU A 30 9.23 -3.73 37.56
C GLU A 30 9.00 -5.24 37.67
N CYS A 31 10.06 -6.01 37.48
CA CYS A 31 10.03 -7.46 37.60
C CYS A 31 9.80 -7.88 39.06
N LEU A 32 8.89 -8.83 39.30
CA LEU A 32 8.60 -9.32 40.66
C LEU A 32 9.67 -10.29 41.22
N ALA A 33 10.60 -10.76 40.38
CA ALA A 33 11.65 -11.69 40.81
C ALA A 33 13.01 -11.03 41.02
N CYS A 34 13.39 -10.03 40.21
CA CYS A 34 14.71 -9.39 40.28
C CYS A 34 14.65 -7.89 40.52
N ASP A 35 13.48 -7.31 40.76
CA ASP A 35 13.19 -5.91 41.05
C ASP A 35 13.74 -4.90 40.04
N ARG A 36 14.30 -5.38 38.92
CA ARG A 36 14.80 -4.52 37.87
C ARG A 36 13.66 -3.93 37.07
N ARG A 37 13.85 -2.68 36.69
CA ARG A 37 12.88 -1.92 35.89
C ARG A 37 13.26 -1.92 34.43
N TYR A 38 12.24 -2.07 33.58
CA TYR A 38 12.35 -1.96 32.12
C TYR A 38 11.15 -1.21 31.54
N THR A 39 11.32 -0.70 30.36
CA THR A 39 10.29 0.08 29.68
C THR A 39 9.74 -0.70 28.49
N THR A 40 8.42 -0.66 28.32
CA THR A 40 7.73 -1.22 27.15
C THR A 40 6.88 -0.14 26.52
N TYR A 41 6.62 -0.31 25.23
CA TYR A 41 5.69 0.53 24.47
C TYR A 41 4.57 -0.35 23.94
N GLU A 42 3.34 0.05 24.21
CA GLU A 42 2.16 -0.50 23.57
C GLU A 42 1.80 0.42 22.42
N ARG A 43 1.64 -0.15 21.25
CA ARG A 43 1.17 0.53 20.04
C ARG A 43 0.01 -0.25 19.46
N ILE A 44 -0.84 0.44 18.72
CA ILE A 44 -1.86 -0.22 17.90
C ILE A 44 -1.12 -1.06 16.86
N ASP A 45 -1.45 -2.34 16.81
CA ASP A 45 -0.91 -3.23 15.78
C ASP A 45 -1.59 -2.89 14.44
N GLU A 46 -0.83 -2.25 13.55
CA GLU A 46 -1.32 -1.91 12.22
C GLU A 46 -1.37 -3.18 11.38
N VAL A 47 -2.56 -3.69 11.14
CA VAL A 47 -2.76 -4.76 10.17
C VAL A 47 -2.36 -4.23 8.79
N PRO A 48 -1.34 -4.81 8.16
CA PRO A 48 -0.88 -4.31 6.86
C PRO A 48 -1.95 -4.50 5.80
N TYR A 49 -2.04 -3.56 4.89
CA TYR A 49 -2.85 -3.71 3.68
C TYR A 49 -2.24 -4.77 2.78
N MET A 50 -3.08 -5.67 2.26
CA MET A 50 -2.64 -6.79 1.44
C MET A 50 -3.12 -6.65 0.01
N VAL A 51 -2.29 -7.12 -0.93
CA VAL A 51 -2.62 -7.21 -2.35
C VAL A 51 -2.71 -8.68 -2.73
N VAL A 52 -3.86 -9.07 -3.27
CA VAL A 52 -4.08 -10.42 -3.78
C VAL A 52 -3.64 -10.47 -5.25
N LYS A 53 -2.68 -11.33 -5.54
CA LYS A 53 -2.16 -11.56 -6.90
C LYS A 53 -3.11 -12.43 -7.73
N LYS A 54 -2.93 -12.44 -9.06
CA LYS A 54 -3.71 -13.30 -9.98
C LYS A 54 -3.63 -14.78 -9.64
N ASP A 55 -2.52 -15.22 -9.03
CA ASP A 55 -2.29 -16.60 -8.58
C ASP A 55 -2.79 -16.88 -7.14
N GLY A 56 -3.47 -15.93 -6.51
CA GLY A 56 -4.01 -16.02 -5.16
C GLY A 56 -3.01 -15.72 -4.03
N ARG A 57 -1.73 -15.50 -4.33
CA ARG A 57 -0.76 -15.10 -3.30
C ARG A 57 -1.08 -13.71 -2.76
N ARG A 58 -0.76 -13.52 -1.48
CA ARG A 58 -0.92 -12.26 -0.77
C ARG A 58 0.43 -11.61 -0.52
N GLU A 59 0.56 -10.35 -0.90
CA GLU A 59 1.75 -9.53 -0.63
C GLU A 59 1.31 -8.24 0.07
N LYS A 60 2.19 -7.66 0.88
CA LYS A 60 1.92 -6.33 1.43
C LYS A 60 1.77 -5.32 0.32
N PHE A 61 0.82 -4.39 0.48
CA PHE A 61 0.70 -3.25 -0.43
C PHE A 61 1.97 -2.41 -0.36
N ASP A 62 2.55 -2.18 -1.52
CA ASP A 62 3.76 -1.36 -1.67
C ASP A 62 3.45 -0.13 -2.51
N ARG A 63 3.28 0.99 -1.83
CA ARG A 63 3.02 2.30 -2.43
C ARG A 63 4.09 2.69 -3.45
N GLN A 64 5.36 2.43 -3.14
CA GLN A 64 6.48 2.80 -4.01
C GLN A 64 6.51 1.98 -5.30
N LYS A 65 6.12 0.72 -5.21
CA LYS A 65 5.99 -0.17 -6.37
C LYS A 65 4.91 0.33 -7.34
N VAL A 66 3.75 0.74 -6.82
CA VAL A 66 2.66 1.29 -7.64
C VAL A 66 3.07 2.62 -8.25
N LEU A 67 3.61 3.55 -7.46
CA LEU A 67 4.09 4.85 -7.93
C LEU A 67 5.20 4.70 -8.96
N GLY A 68 6.15 3.80 -8.75
CA GLY A 68 7.24 3.51 -9.69
C GLY A 68 6.74 3.01 -11.04
N GLY A 69 5.70 2.18 -11.06
CA GLY A 69 5.03 1.75 -12.29
C GLY A 69 4.39 2.90 -13.06
N LEU A 70 3.69 3.79 -12.37
CA LEU A 70 3.09 5.00 -12.96
C LEU A 70 4.16 5.98 -13.50
N LEU A 71 5.23 6.21 -12.75
CA LEU A 71 6.33 7.09 -13.17
C LEU A 71 7.01 6.58 -14.45
N LYS A 72 7.24 5.26 -14.56
CA LYS A 72 7.79 4.64 -15.78
C LYS A 72 6.85 4.81 -16.99
N ALA A 73 5.55 4.61 -16.78
CA ALA A 73 4.57 4.80 -17.85
C ALA A 73 4.49 6.26 -18.32
N CYS A 74 4.60 7.21 -17.39
CA CYS A 74 4.53 8.65 -17.65
C CYS A 74 5.89 9.28 -17.98
N GLU A 75 6.96 8.51 -18.15
CA GLU A 75 8.28 9.04 -18.49
C GLU A 75 8.24 9.87 -19.77
N LYS A 76 8.80 11.10 -19.72
CA LYS A 76 8.77 12.09 -20.80
C LYS A 76 7.35 12.52 -21.25
N ARG A 77 6.36 12.37 -20.37
CA ARG A 77 5.00 12.88 -20.60
C ARG A 77 4.72 14.09 -19.70
N PRO A 78 3.89 15.06 -20.11
CA PRO A 78 3.56 16.24 -19.32
C PRO A 78 2.57 15.94 -18.19
N VAL A 79 2.87 14.91 -17.38
CA VAL A 79 2.06 14.47 -16.25
C VAL A 79 2.80 14.79 -14.96
N SER A 80 2.16 15.56 -14.05
CA SER A 80 2.79 15.92 -12.79
C SER A 80 2.83 14.74 -11.82
N THR A 81 3.94 14.65 -11.07
CA THR A 81 4.12 13.62 -10.01
C THR A 81 3.03 13.73 -8.93
N ALA A 82 2.51 14.93 -8.69
CA ALA A 82 1.42 15.15 -7.73
C ALA A 82 0.16 14.37 -8.15
N LYS A 83 -0.25 14.43 -9.43
CA LYS A 83 -1.39 13.66 -9.93
C LYS A 83 -1.18 12.15 -9.79
N LEU A 84 0.04 11.66 -10.05
CA LEU A 84 0.37 10.23 -9.87
C LEU A 84 0.31 9.82 -8.39
N SER A 85 0.81 10.68 -7.50
CA SER A 85 0.72 10.44 -6.05
C SER A 85 -0.74 10.42 -5.57
N ASP A 86 -1.59 11.29 -6.09
CA ASP A 86 -3.02 11.31 -5.76
C ASP A 86 -3.74 10.03 -6.22
N MET A 87 -3.38 9.49 -7.38
CA MET A 87 -3.90 8.20 -7.83
C MET A 87 -3.53 7.08 -6.86
N VAL A 88 -2.27 7.06 -6.39
CA VAL A 88 -1.81 6.06 -5.40
C VAL A 88 -2.51 6.24 -4.06
N ASN A 89 -2.69 7.48 -3.58
CA ASN A 89 -3.42 7.77 -2.34
C ASN A 89 -4.86 7.25 -2.40
N ARG A 90 -5.53 7.38 -3.55
CA ARG A 90 -6.89 6.84 -3.74
C ARG A 90 -6.92 5.31 -3.74
N VAL A 91 -5.88 4.66 -4.27
CA VAL A 91 -5.75 3.19 -4.15
C VAL A 91 -5.60 2.80 -2.68
N GLU A 92 -4.75 3.49 -1.91
CA GLU A 92 -4.58 3.25 -0.47
C GLU A 92 -5.90 3.44 0.29
N SER A 93 -6.66 4.50 -0.01
CA SER A 93 -7.98 4.70 0.61
C SER A 93 -8.93 3.54 0.30
N LYS A 94 -8.98 3.06 -0.95
CA LYS A 94 -9.82 1.91 -1.32
C LYS A 94 -9.48 0.65 -0.52
N VAL A 95 -8.19 0.40 -0.28
CA VAL A 95 -7.75 -0.75 0.53
C VAL A 95 -8.11 -0.54 2.00
N SER A 96 -7.94 0.69 2.50
CA SER A 96 -8.28 1.06 3.88
C SER A 96 -9.76 0.88 4.18
N ASP A 97 -10.61 1.20 3.20
CA ASP A 97 -12.08 1.13 3.30
C ASP A 97 -12.61 -0.31 3.12
N SER A 98 -11.77 -1.23 2.62
CA SER A 98 -12.12 -2.65 2.50
C SER A 98 -12.20 -3.30 3.87
N PRO A 99 -13.28 -4.04 4.20
CA PRO A 99 -13.42 -4.76 5.47
C PRO A 99 -12.26 -5.71 5.77
N ASP A 100 -11.74 -6.36 4.74
CA ASP A 100 -10.65 -7.34 4.82
C ASP A 100 -9.26 -6.71 4.70
N ARG A 101 -9.19 -5.40 4.44
CA ARG A 101 -7.95 -4.66 4.12
C ARG A 101 -7.15 -5.32 2.98
N GLU A 102 -7.87 -5.91 2.04
CA GLU A 102 -7.31 -6.54 0.85
C GLU A 102 -7.85 -5.86 -0.41
N ILE A 103 -7.03 -5.84 -1.45
CA ILE A 103 -7.40 -5.41 -2.80
C ILE A 103 -6.72 -6.33 -3.81
N SER A 104 -7.38 -6.66 -4.91
CA SER A 104 -6.75 -7.45 -5.96
C SER A 104 -5.83 -6.60 -6.85
N THR A 105 -4.77 -7.23 -7.40
CA THR A 105 -3.94 -6.56 -8.41
C THR A 105 -4.76 -6.14 -9.62
N THR A 106 -5.82 -6.87 -9.95
CA THR A 106 -6.72 -6.56 -11.06
C THR A 106 -7.45 -5.25 -10.81
N GLU A 107 -8.05 -5.08 -9.63
CA GLU A 107 -8.76 -3.84 -9.26
C GLU A 107 -7.82 -2.63 -9.24
N ILE A 108 -6.61 -2.78 -8.68
CA ILE A 108 -5.59 -1.72 -8.70
C ILE A 108 -5.31 -1.31 -10.16
N GLY A 109 -5.03 -2.30 -11.00
CA GLY A 109 -4.64 -2.04 -12.38
C GLY A 109 -5.75 -1.43 -13.21
N GLU A 110 -6.98 -1.90 -13.08
CA GLU A 110 -8.14 -1.33 -13.78
C GLU A 110 -8.35 0.13 -13.35
N TYR A 111 -8.33 0.40 -12.06
CA TYR A 111 -8.43 1.76 -11.54
C TYR A 111 -7.34 2.68 -12.09
N LEU A 112 -6.08 2.23 -12.10
CA LEU A 112 -4.97 3.02 -12.62
C LEU A 112 -5.08 3.24 -14.14
N MET A 113 -5.51 2.22 -14.88
CA MET A 113 -5.71 2.32 -16.33
C MET A 113 -6.83 3.30 -16.70
N GLU A 114 -7.97 3.27 -16.00
CA GLU A 114 -9.05 4.24 -16.22
C GLU A 114 -8.56 5.68 -16.04
N ASN A 115 -7.84 5.95 -14.94
CA ASN A 115 -7.32 7.28 -14.66
C ASN A 115 -6.22 7.70 -15.68
N LEU A 116 -5.33 6.79 -16.08
CA LEU A 116 -4.30 7.08 -17.06
C LEU A 116 -4.90 7.35 -18.44
N ARG A 117 -5.99 6.68 -18.82
CA ARG A 117 -6.69 6.88 -20.08
C ARG A 117 -7.17 8.33 -20.25
N GLU A 118 -7.69 8.93 -19.18
CA GLU A 118 -8.13 10.32 -19.16
C GLU A 118 -6.95 11.29 -19.09
N LEU A 119 -5.90 10.92 -18.36
CA LEU A 119 -4.78 11.78 -18.08
C LEU A 119 -3.80 11.90 -19.26
N ASP A 120 -3.40 10.77 -19.84
CA ASP A 120 -2.47 10.69 -20.97
C ASP A 120 -2.56 9.34 -21.66
N LYS A 121 -3.06 9.34 -22.90
CA LYS A 121 -3.27 8.12 -23.70
C LYS A 121 -2.00 7.31 -23.97
N ILE A 122 -0.84 7.98 -24.07
CA ILE A 122 0.44 7.29 -24.29
C ILE A 122 0.92 6.61 -23.01
N ALA A 123 0.78 7.28 -21.87
CA ALA A 123 1.05 6.66 -20.57
C ALA A 123 0.13 5.46 -20.31
N TYR A 124 -1.16 5.57 -20.68
CA TYR A 124 -2.09 4.45 -20.64
C TYR A 124 -1.58 3.24 -21.43
N VAL A 125 -1.20 3.42 -22.71
CA VAL A 125 -0.71 2.35 -23.58
C VAL A 125 0.52 1.67 -22.99
N ARG A 126 1.49 2.46 -22.48
CA ARG A 126 2.70 1.93 -21.84
C ARG A 126 2.37 1.12 -20.59
N PHE A 127 1.48 1.60 -19.74
CA PHE A 127 1.05 0.90 -18.55
C PHE A 127 0.31 -0.38 -18.90
N ALA A 128 -0.65 -0.31 -19.83
CA ALA A 128 -1.44 -1.44 -20.29
C ALA A 128 -0.58 -2.53 -20.91
N SER A 129 0.49 -2.19 -21.64
CA SER A 129 1.38 -3.17 -22.29
C SER A 129 2.09 -4.09 -21.30
N VAL A 130 2.32 -3.61 -20.05
CA VAL A 130 2.93 -4.41 -18.98
C VAL A 130 1.86 -5.09 -18.12
N TYR A 131 0.75 -4.37 -17.85
CA TYR A 131 -0.25 -4.81 -16.90
C TYR A 131 -1.20 -5.87 -17.47
N ARG A 132 -1.66 -5.72 -18.72
CA ARG A 132 -2.63 -6.63 -19.36
C ARG A 132 -2.04 -7.94 -19.82
N ASP A 133 -0.70 -8.04 -19.94
CA ASP A 133 -0.02 -9.25 -20.39
C ASP A 133 -0.62 -9.78 -21.70
N PHE A 134 -0.55 -8.93 -22.75
CA PHE A 134 -1.09 -9.26 -24.08
C PHE A 134 -0.42 -10.52 -24.62
N GLN A 135 -1.22 -11.48 -25.07
CA GLN A 135 -0.76 -12.78 -25.56
C GLN A 135 -0.27 -12.70 -27.02
N ASP A 136 -0.77 -11.73 -27.77
CA ASP A 136 -0.43 -11.49 -29.16
C ASP A 136 -0.56 -10.01 -29.53
N GLU A 137 -0.04 -9.66 -30.71
CA GLU A 137 -0.09 -8.31 -31.27
C GLU A 137 -1.53 -7.89 -31.64
N GLU A 138 -2.41 -8.83 -31.97
CA GLU A 138 -3.79 -8.51 -32.35
C GLU A 138 -4.59 -8.02 -31.14
N ALA A 139 -4.45 -8.63 -29.99
CA ALA A 139 -5.05 -8.19 -28.74
C ALA A 139 -4.59 -6.76 -28.36
N PHE A 140 -3.30 -6.48 -28.50
CA PHE A 140 -2.74 -5.14 -28.28
C PHE A 140 -3.29 -4.12 -29.28
N PHE A 141 -3.36 -4.48 -30.56
CA PHE A 141 -3.87 -3.59 -31.60
C PHE A 141 -5.37 -3.27 -31.43
N ASN A 142 -6.15 -4.22 -30.96
CA ASN A 142 -7.56 -4.00 -30.66
C ASN A 142 -7.75 -3.02 -29.49
N GLU A 143 -6.91 -3.09 -28.45
CA GLU A 143 -6.90 -2.11 -27.37
C GLU A 143 -6.60 -0.69 -27.87
N LEU A 144 -5.62 -0.55 -28.77
CA LEU A 144 -5.32 0.74 -29.41
C LEU A 144 -6.49 1.28 -30.23
N LYS A 145 -7.18 0.42 -30.99
CA LYS A 145 -8.37 0.83 -31.78
C LYS A 145 -9.48 1.36 -30.86
N VAL A 146 -9.73 0.70 -29.73
CA VAL A 146 -10.72 1.14 -28.75
C VAL A 146 -10.35 2.51 -28.20
N LEU A 147 -9.07 2.70 -27.84
CA LEU A 147 -8.56 3.98 -27.32
C LEU A 147 -8.68 5.12 -28.35
N MET A 148 -8.46 4.84 -29.63
CA MET A 148 -8.55 5.83 -30.71
C MET A 148 -10.00 6.22 -31.06
N ARG A 149 -10.95 5.28 -30.93
CA ARG A 149 -12.38 5.55 -31.18
C ARG A 149 -13.02 6.45 -30.13
N GLN A 150 -12.47 6.44 -28.91
CA GLN A 150 -12.88 7.37 -27.85
C GLN A 150 -12.17 8.72 -28.04
N LYS A 151 -12.57 9.47 -29.12
CA LYS A 151 -12.19 10.88 -29.24
C LYS A 151 -12.78 11.62 -28.05
N SER A 152 -11.90 12.33 -27.30
CA SER A 152 -12.34 13.35 -26.35
C SER A 152 -13.24 14.37 -27.05
N PRO A 153 -14.29 14.87 -26.41
CA PRO A 153 -15.07 15.97 -26.92
C PRO A 153 -14.21 17.22 -27.11
#